data_05adb4e6e698d10fe9d138d7da68a9a7
#
_entry.id   05adb4e6e698d10fe9d138d7da68a9a7
#
_cell.length_a   1.000
_cell.length_b   1.000
_cell.length_c   1.000
_cell.angle_alpha   90.00
_cell.angle_beta   90.00
_cell.angle_gamma   90.00
#
_symmetry.space_group_name_H-M   'P 1'
#
loop_
_entity.id
_entity.type
_entity.pdbx_description
1 polymer ?
#
loop_
_entity_poly.entity_id
_entity_poly.type
_entity_poly.pdbx_seq_one_letter_code
_entity_poly.pdbx_strand_id
1 'polypeptide(L)' 'MIIKKIEYHSVHSHLTYDIDDEDIIAEFGSIEAFEKHFEDESDDFYEFVSSYDYDREDDWFSDRKGGYDVEWSVEG' A
#
# COMPACT_ATOMS: atom_id res chain seq x y z
N MET A 1 1.45 -1.34 -11.72
CA MET A 1 1.22 -0.25 -10.74
C MET A 1 2.00 -0.52 -9.47
N ILE A 2 2.67 0.46 -8.97
CA ILE A 2 3.46 0.36 -7.74
C ILE A 2 2.66 0.97 -6.60
N ILE A 3 2.50 0.19 -5.52
CA ILE A 3 1.80 0.63 -4.32
C ILE A 3 2.79 0.52 -3.17
N LYS A 4 2.94 1.60 -2.43
CA LYS A 4 3.86 1.66 -1.30
C LYS A 4 3.11 1.81 0.00
N LYS A 5 3.57 1.08 1.00
CA LYS A 5 3.08 1.17 2.37
C LYS A 5 4.25 1.44 3.28
N ILE A 6 4.15 2.44 4.12
CA ILE A 6 5.17 2.73 5.13
C ILE A 6 4.55 2.52 6.49
N GLU A 7 5.12 1.60 7.27
CA GLU A 7 4.71 1.35 8.64
C GLU A 7 5.67 2.07 9.58
N TYR A 8 5.16 2.98 10.38
CA TYR A 8 5.93 3.76 11.34
C TYR A 8 5.76 3.16 12.74
N HIS A 9 6.82 2.58 13.24
CA HIS A 9 6.91 2.12 14.62
C HIS A 9 8.38 2.25 15.04
N SER A 10 8.88 1.49 15.97
CA SER A 10 10.29 1.60 16.40
C SER A 10 11.30 1.42 15.26
N VAL A 11 10.91 0.72 14.21
CA VAL A 11 11.63 0.59 12.95
C VAL A 11 10.67 0.94 11.82
N HIS A 12 11.08 1.81 10.90
CA HIS A 12 10.30 2.08 9.68
C HIS A 12 10.37 0.87 8.77
N SER A 13 9.23 0.39 8.33
CA SER A 13 9.16 -0.67 7.33
C SER A 13 8.54 -0.14 6.04
N HIS A 14 9.28 -0.23 4.95
CA HIS A 14 8.85 0.20 3.62
C HIS A 14 8.48 -1.03 2.80
N LEU A 15 7.22 -1.16 2.48
CA LEU A 15 6.71 -2.27 1.70
C LEU A 15 6.31 -1.78 0.31
N THR A 16 6.74 -2.50 -0.72
CA THR A 16 6.43 -2.17 -2.11
C THR A 16 5.69 -3.34 -2.73
N TYR A 17 4.51 -3.05 -3.26
CA TYR A 17 3.69 -4.01 -4.00
C TYR A 17 3.73 -3.63 -5.46
N ASP A 18 4.09 -4.60 -6.32
CA ASP A 18 4.03 -4.43 -7.77
C ASP A 18 2.91 -5.31 -8.30
N ILE A 19 1.82 -4.69 -8.70
CA ILE A 19 0.60 -5.37 -9.12
C ILE A 19 0.30 -5.01 -10.58
N ASP A 20 0.09 -6.03 -11.41
CA ASP A 20 -0.24 -5.83 -12.82
C ASP A 20 -1.55 -5.05 -12.98
N ASP A 21 -1.55 -4.09 -13.90
CA ASP A 21 -2.73 -3.29 -14.20
C ASP A 21 -3.92 -4.15 -14.61
N GLU A 22 -3.66 -5.24 -15.33
CA GLU A 22 -4.70 -6.17 -15.75
C GLU A 22 -5.45 -6.79 -14.57
N ASP A 23 -4.74 -7.13 -13.50
CA ASP A 23 -5.34 -7.69 -12.29
C ASP A 23 -6.19 -6.66 -11.57
N ILE A 24 -5.72 -5.41 -11.54
CA ILE A 24 -6.46 -4.29 -10.96
C ILE A 24 -7.74 -4.05 -11.72
N ILE A 25 -7.68 -4.01 -13.03
CA ILE A 25 -8.84 -3.80 -13.89
C ILE A 25 -9.85 -4.94 -13.74
N ALA A 26 -9.37 -6.18 -13.65
CA ALA A 26 -10.22 -7.34 -13.46
C ALA A 26 -11.02 -7.27 -12.14
N GLU A 27 -10.43 -6.72 -11.08
CA GLU A 27 -11.08 -6.63 -9.78
C GLU A 27 -11.94 -5.37 -9.62
N PHE A 28 -11.46 -4.22 -10.07
CA PHE A 28 -12.11 -2.93 -9.85
C PHE A 28 -12.81 -2.35 -11.08
N GLY A 29 -12.55 -2.90 -12.25
CA GLY A 29 -13.14 -2.45 -13.51
C GLY A 29 -12.27 -1.45 -14.27
N SER A 30 -11.49 -0.62 -13.60
CA SER A 30 -10.56 0.32 -14.22
C SER A 30 -9.51 0.79 -13.21
N ILE A 31 -8.43 1.37 -13.70
CA ILE A 31 -7.40 1.97 -12.84
C ILE A 31 -7.99 3.16 -12.07
N GLU A 32 -8.85 3.96 -12.71
CA GLU A 32 -9.51 5.10 -12.05
C GLU A 32 -10.38 4.64 -10.88
N ALA A 33 -11.12 3.55 -11.05
CA ALA A 33 -11.92 2.98 -9.98
C ALA A 33 -11.05 2.51 -8.80
N PHE A 34 -9.92 1.90 -9.09
CA PHE A 34 -8.96 1.48 -8.06
C PHE A 34 -8.40 2.68 -7.29
N GLU A 35 -7.98 3.73 -7.99
CA GLU A 35 -7.48 4.96 -7.37
C GLU A 35 -8.54 5.62 -6.49
N LYS A 36 -9.80 5.58 -6.90
CA LYS A 36 -10.91 6.08 -6.10
C LYS A 36 -11.10 5.26 -4.82
N HIS A 37 -11.02 3.95 -4.90
CA HIS A 37 -11.05 3.09 -3.71
C HIS A 37 -9.92 3.42 -2.75
N PHE A 38 -8.75 3.74 -3.27
CA PHE A 38 -7.63 4.20 -2.45
C PHE A 38 -7.94 5.54 -1.75
N GLU A 39 -8.45 6.52 -2.49
CA GLU A 39 -8.80 7.82 -1.94
C GLU A 39 -9.89 7.73 -0.87
N ASP A 40 -10.85 6.83 -1.07
CA ASP A 40 -11.96 6.60 -0.13
C ASP A 40 -11.56 5.73 1.06
N GLU A 41 -10.32 5.27 1.12
CA GLU A 41 -9.82 4.36 2.16
C GLU A 41 -10.68 3.10 2.29
N SER A 42 -11.08 2.54 1.15
CA SER A 42 -11.96 1.39 1.06
C SER A 42 -11.30 0.11 1.57
N ASP A 43 -12.03 -0.70 2.32
CA ASP A 43 -11.55 -2.00 2.77
C ASP A 43 -11.21 -2.92 1.57
N ASP A 44 -11.95 -2.80 0.47
CA ASP A 44 -11.67 -3.56 -0.75
C ASP A 44 -10.28 -3.28 -1.31
N PHE A 45 -9.83 -2.03 -1.26
CA PHE A 45 -8.47 -1.66 -1.66
C PHE A 45 -7.44 -2.37 -0.79
N TYR A 46 -7.59 -2.29 0.53
CA TYR A 46 -6.62 -2.88 1.47
C TYR A 46 -6.59 -4.40 1.39
N GLU A 47 -7.73 -5.04 1.28
CA GLU A 47 -7.82 -6.49 1.14
C GLU A 47 -7.16 -6.96 -0.16
N PHE A 48 -7.42 -6.26 -1.26
CA PHE A 48 -6.85 -6.60 -2.56
C PHE A 48 -5.33 -6.52 -2.54
N VAL A 49 -4.78 -5.38 -2.13
CA VAL A 49 -3.34 -5.17 -2.08
C VAL A 49 -2.66 -6.14 -1.12
N SER A 50 -3.25 -6.36 0.04
CA SER A 50 -2.68 -7.25 1.06
C SER A 50 -2.64 -8.71 0.64
N SER A 51 -3.38 -9.11 -0.40
CA SER A 51 -3.34 -10.46 -0.94
C SER A 51 -2.12 -10.74 -1.82
N TYR A 52 -1.38 -9.69 -2.20
CA TYR A 52 -0.21 -9.80 -3.06
C TYR A 52 1.08 -9.84 -2.25
N ASP A 53 2.12 -10.41 -2.83
CA ASP A 53 3.46 -10.39 -2.26
C ASP A 53 4.05 -8.98 -2.35
N TYR A 54 4.98 -8.68 -1.48
CA TYR A 54 5.62 -7.38 -1.42
C TYR A 54 7.12 -7.52 -1.16
N ASP A 55 7.88 -6.51 -1.60
CA ASP A 55 9.25 -6.31 -1.20
C ASP A 55 9.28 -5.44 0.05
N ARG A 56 10.12 -5.80 1.01
CA ARG A 56 10.21 -5.10 2.28
C ARG A 56 11.63 -4.62 2.53
N GLU A 57 11.74 -3.35 2.90
CA GLU A 57 12.97 -2.74 3.40
C GLU A 57 12.69 -2.13 4.76
N ASP A 58 13.55 -2.41 5.73
CA ASP A 58 13.43 -1.85 7.08
C ASP A 58 14.50 -0.79 7.29
N ASP A 59 14.10 0.39 7.75
CA ASP A 59 14.99 1.44 8.21
C ASP A 59 15.16 1.34 9.73
N TRP A 60 16.37 1.60 10.19
CA TRP A 60 16.74 1.34 11.58
C TRP A 60 16.26 2.36 12.57
N PHE A 61 15.67 3.47 12.15
CA PHE A 61 15.18 4.38 13.12
C PHE A 61 13.97 5.20 12.73
N SER A 62 13.18 5.49 13.74
CA SER A 62 11.99 6.27 13.62
C SER A 62 12.03 7.41 14.58
N ASP A 63 11.67 8.61 14.11
CA ASP A 63 11.47 9.78 14.94
C ASP A 63 10.15 9.73 15.72
N ARG A 64 9.30 8.78 15.39
CA ARG A 64 7.99 8.61 16.03
C ARG A 64 8.12 7.71 17.23
N LYS A 65 7.83 8.27 18.39
CA LYS A 65 7.90 7.54 19.66
C LYS A 65 6.51 7.10 20.09
N GLY A 66 6.38 5.81 20.40
CA GLY A 66 5.22 5.31 21.11
C GLY A 66 3.95 5.25 20.30
N GLY A 67 3.99 4.83 19.06
CA GLY A 67 2.81 4.67 18.24
C GLY A 67 3.04 3.81 17.01
N TYR A 68 1.95 3.36 16.44
CA TYR A 68 1.94 2.70 15.15
C TYR A 68 1.15 3.58 14.19
N ASP A 69 1.73 3.89 13.07
CA ASP A 69 1.09 4.67 12.03
C ASP A 69 1.42 4.06 10.67
N VAL A 70 0.56 4.26 9.69
CA VAL A 70 0.71 3.67 8.36
C VAL A 70 0.39 4.72 7.31
N GLU A 71 1.26 4.83 6.32
CA GLU A 71 1.03 5.68 5.15
C GLU A 71 1.03 4.81 3.88
N TRP A 72 0.06 5.07 3.02
CA TRP A 72 -0.07 4.39 1.74
C TRP A 72 0.10 5.39 0.60
N SER A 73 0.71 4.96 -0.48
CA SER A 73 0.77 5.73 -1.72
C SER A 73 0.64 4.82 -2.93
N VAL A 74 0.07 5.37 -4.00
CA VAL A 74 -0.13 4.66 -5.26
C VAL A 74 0.60 5.43 -6.36
N GLU A 75 1.50 4.73 -7.05
CA GLU A 75 2.24 5.27 -8.19
C GLU A 75 1.85 4.47 -9.43
N GLY A 76 1.21 5.15 -10.34
CA GLY A 76 0.73 4.51 -11.57
C GLY A 76 1.48 4.90 -12.79
#